data_fcdf183b596bff7ae177812f189e07a6
#
_entry.id   fcdf183b596bff7ae177812f189e07a6
#
_cell.length_a   1.000
_cell.length_b   1.000
_cell.length_c   1.000
_cell.angle_alpha   90.00
_cell.angle_beta   90.00
_cell.angle_gamma   90.00
#
_symmetry.space_group_name_H-M   'P 1'
#
loop_
_entity.id
_entity.type
_entity.pdbx_description
1 polymer ?
#
loop_
_entity_poly.entity_id
_entity_poly.type
_entity_poly.pdbx_seq_one_letter_code
_entity_poly.pdbx_strand_id
1 'polypeptide(L)'
;MNAVRVSFAMTDCAGRLALILALTGCTNTIEQVAPVPNPQGGAAAAAGATAGGSAGTGGQGAGSGQAGAASGGSGGSSVGGTAGSGSGGTAGTGTLPPLVLDDGKVVLRRLNRAEYNNSVRDLLSTSLLPADRLPKDESVEGFDTVGDGLHFTLQHIEVFEQGATEVVDELFALPAGDARRASVLVCEPDANSESCTREILSGFARRAFRRPVAESEIAKLLLLVEALRADGNSHEDALKAALGSILLSPHFLYMVEKSSPSGAGVAFPVSDHELATRLSYFLWSSLPDPELSADADAGVLTTDGAALLAAMTRMLSDSKAAALIENFAGQWLTLRRLPLVVPSPRTFPDFGGEQTLDAAVEESERFFAALIAENAPLEALLTADFTFANQDLGEYYGIPIGGAGFERVSTSGTPRLGILGQMSFLAQTSHPSHTSPTKRGAWVLEQLLCAPPDPPPADLMIEPLGEPDPNQTVRQKLEAHQTVPACAGCHVVIDPIGFGLENFDAIGQYRSVENGLTVDSSGTLIVDSSGTLEEAPFSGARELANLLVSDSRFAGCVSKQLLTYAVGRSFHAPEATAYADALVKHARAGGLHGFRDLIATVVQSEAFRTRRGD
;
A
#
# COMPACT_ATOMS: atom_id res chain seq x y z
N MET A 1 27.88 -44.61 -33.00
CA MET A 1 27.94 -43.92 -31.73
C MET A 1 28.63 -42.58 -32.00
N ASN A 2 27.88 -41.57 -32.39
CA ASN A 2 28.38 -40.23 -32.66
C ASN A 2 28.06 -39.35 -31.44
N ALA A 3 29.09 -39.02 -30.70
CA ALA A 3 29.00 -38.03 -29.61
C ALA A 3 28.84 -36.64 -30.24
N VAL A 4 27.68 -36.05 -30.11
CA VAL A 4 27.45 -34.65 -30.44
C VAL A 4 28.05 -33.82 -29.28
N ARG A 5 29.23 -33.23 -29.53
CA ARG A 5 29.79 -32.20 -28.69
C ARG A 5 28.97 -30.93 -28.88
N VAL A 6 28.12 -30.62 -27.93
CA VAL A 6 27.45 -29.32 -27.84
C VAL A 6 28.38 -28.39 -27.03
N SER A 7 29.14 -27.58 -27.75
CA SER A 7 29.95 -26.51 -27.16
C SER A 7 29.03 -25.31 -26.94
N PHE A 8 28.63 -25.06 -25.72
CA PHE A 8 27.89 -23.85 -25.34
C PHE A 8 28.91 -22.75 -25.02
N ALA A 9 29.11 -21.82 -25.94
CA ALA A 9 29.65 -20.53 -25.60
C ALA A 9 28.60 -19.74 -24.82
N MET A 10 28.76 -19.65 -23.50
CA MET A 10 27.84 -18.91 -22.61
C MET A 10 28.04 -17.39 -22.75
N THR A 11 27.56 -16.82 -23.85
CA THR A 11 27.46 -15.35 -24.04
C THR A 11 26.04 -14.89 -24.30
N ASP A 12 25.03 -15.79 -24.13
CA ASP A 12 23.64 -15.46 -24.44
C ASP A 12 22.76 -15.64 -23.19
N CYS A 13 22.24 -14.52 -22.63
CA CYS A 13 21.35 -14.48 -21.45
C CYS A 13 20.13 -15.41 -21.59
N ALA A 14 19.61 -15.60 -22.81
CA ALA A 14 18.48 -16.47 -23.09
C ALA A 14 18.75 -17.97 -22.83
N GLY A 15 20.00 -18.42 -23.07
CA GLY A 15 20.40 -19.81 -22.84
C GLY A 15 20.49 -20.15 -21.35
N ARG A 16 20.94 -19.22 -20.52
CA ARG A 16 21.04 -19.39 -19.05
C ARG A 16 19.64 -19.47 -18.40
N LEU A 17 18.71 -18.65 -18.85
CA LEU A 17 17.35 -18.62 -18.32
C LEU A 17 16.57 -19.91 -18.65
N ALA A 18 16.71 -20.44 -19.86
CA ALA A 18 16.05 -21.69 -20.27
C ALA A 18 16.52 -22.90 -19.43
N LEU A 19 17.80 -22.95 -19.06
CA LEU A 19 18.35 -24.00 -18.21
C LEU A 19 17.85 -23.89 -16.75
N ILE A 20 17.75 -22.68 -16.20
CA ILE A 20 17.26 -22.42 -14.85
C ILE A 20 15.76 -22.78 -14.73
N LEU A 21 14.94 -22.39 -15.70
CA LEU A 21 13.50 -22.71 -15.73
C LEU A 21 13.24 -24.21 -15.87
N ALA A 22 14.02 -24.92 -16.66
CA ALA A 22 13.89 -26.37 -16.82
C ALA A 22 14.22 -27.15 -15.52
N LEU A 23 15.16 -26.64 -14.71
CA LEU A 23 15.59 -27.28 -13.46
C LEU A 23 14.66 -26.94 -12.27
N THR A 24 13.91 -25.84 -12.33
CA THR A 24 12.99 -25.44 -11.23
C THR A 24 11.61 -26.08 -11.28
N GLY A 25 11.31 -26.89 -12.33
CA GLY A 25 10.17 -27.82 -12.31
C GLY A 25 8.80 -27.22 -12.61
N CYS A 26 8.72 -26.08 -13.30
CA CYS A 26 7.46 -25.60 -13.87
C CYS A 26 7.19 -26.25 -15.22
N THR A 27 6.95 -27.57 -15.23
CA THR A 27 6.36 -28.24 -16.39
C THR A 27 4.85 -28.36 -16.18
N ASN A 28 4.14 -27.27 -16.39
CA ASN A 28 2.76 -27.36 -16.83
C ASN A 28 2.79 -27.34 -18.35
N THR A 29 2.24 -28.37 -18.96
CA THR A 29 2.04 -28.56 -20.38
C THR A 29 1.43 -27.27 -20.96
N ILE A 30 2.21 -26.56 -21.77
CA ILE A 30 1.67 -25.49 -22.62
C ILE A 30 0.95 -26.23 -23.75
N GLU A 31 -0.37 -26.31 -23.69
CA GLU A 31 -1.19 -26.64 -24.84
C GLU A 31 -0.91 -25.58 -25.91
N GLN A 32 -0.45 -26.04 -27.07
CA GLN A 32 -0.20 -25.16 -28.22
C GLN A 32 -1.52 -24.54 -28.67
N VAL A 33 -1.74 -23.30 -28.34
CA VAL A 33 -2.77 -22.45 -28.94
C VAL A 33 -2.29 -22.12 -30.35
N ALA A 34 -3.04 -22.59 -31.37
CA ALA A 34 -2.78 -22.31 -32.76
C ALA A 34 -2.77 -20.79 -33.04
N PRO A 35 -1.89 -20.29 -33.93
CA PRO A 35 -1.79 -18.87 -34.19
C PRO A 35 -3.04 -18.33 -34.87
N VAL A 36 -3.60 -17.26 -34.29
CA VAL A 36 -4.68 -16.46 -34.88
C VAL A 36 -4.12 -15.71 -36.09
N PRO A 37 -4.74 -15.76 -37.28
CA PRO A 37 -4.23 -15.06 -38.45
C PRO A 37 -4.43 -13.55 -38.34
N ASN A 38 -3.34 -12.83 -38.61
CA ASN A 38 -3.24 -11.35 -38.66
C ASN A 38 -4.02 -10.82 -39.88
N PRO A 39 -4.97 -9.86 -39.74
CA PRO A 39 -5.56 -9.22 -40.89
C PRO A 39 -4.66 -8.06 -41.35
N GLN A 40 -3.92 -8.30 -42.42
CA GLN A 40 -3.24 -7.20 -43.14
C GLN A 40 -4.23 -6.44 -44.02
N GLY A 41 -4.09 -5.15 -43.97
CA GLY A 41 -4.46 -4.04 -44.74
C GLY A 41 -5.07 -4.13 -46.14
N GLY A 42 -5.94 -3.19 -46.45
CA GLY A 42 -6.40 -2.86 -47.77
C GLY A 42 -7.11 -1.53 -47.78
N ALA A 43 -6.59 -0.63 -48.60
CA ALA A 43 -6.92 0.79 -48.72
C ALA A 43 -8.26 1.07 -49.41
N ALA A 44 -8.83 2.19 -49.04
CA ALA A 44 -9.59 3.21 -49.81
C ALA A 44 -10.46 2.83 -51.00
N ALA A 45 -11.74 3.19 -50.95
CA ALA A 45 -12.38 4.04 -51.96
C ALA A 45 -13.81 4.41 -51.56
N ALA A 46 -14.20 5.55 -52.06
CA ALA A 46 -15.32 6.42 -51.72
C ALA A 46 -16.68 6.00 -52.31
N ALA A 47 -17.69 6.71 -51.79
CA ALA A 47 -18.92 7.23 -52.42
C ALA A 47 -20.18 6.37 -52.43
N GLY A 48 -21.27 6.99 -52.01
CA GLY A 48 -22.58 6.72 -52.54
C GLY A 48 -23.75 6.69 -51.57
N ALA A 49 -24.48 7.77 -51.57
CA ALA A 49 -25.75 8.05 -50.87
C ALA A 49 -26.90 7.09 -51.24
N THR A 50 -27.88 6.98 -50.36
CA THR A 50 -29.36 7.21 -50.49
C THR A 50 -30.10 6.49 -49.40
N ALA A 51 -30.79 7.13 -48.52
CA ALA A 51 -32.21 7.52 -48.45
C ALA A 51 -33.24 6.36 -48.35
N GLY A 52 -34.09 6.51 -47.34
CA GLY A 52 -35.39 5.84 -47.16
C GLY A 52 -35.50 5.06 -45.88
N GLY A 53 -36.31 5.30 -44.88
CA GLY A 53 -37.63 5.87 -44.86
C GLY A 53 -38.63 4.90 -44.21
N SER A 54 -39.36 5.34 -43.24
CA SER A 54 -40.67 4.94 -42.67
C SER A 54 -40.56 4.17 -41.31
N ALA A 55 -41.03 4.71 -40.21
CA ALA A 55 -42.39 4.98 -39.71
C ALA A 55 -43.19 3.75 -39.33
N GLY A 56 -43.62 3.69 -38.08
CA GLY A 56 -44.60 2.73 -37.52
C GLY A 56 -44.61 2.82 -35.99
N THR A 57 -45.25 3.70 -35.40
CA THR A 57 -46.54 3.79 -34.66
C THR A 57 -46.90 2.60 -33.78
N GLY A 58 -47.06 2.92 -32.47
CA GLY A 58 -48.27 2.60 -31.76
C GLY A 58 -48.19 1.62 -30.59
N GLY A 59 -48.68 2.00 -29.45
CA GLY A 59 -49.22 1.11 -28.46
C GLY A 59 -49.13 1.57 -27.02
N GLN A 60 -50.12 2.32 -26.57
CA GLN A 60 -50.43 2.65 -25.17
C GLN A 60 -50.94 1.42 -24.40
N GLY A 61 -50.65 1.34 -23.11
CA GLY A 61 -51.31 0.43 -22.19
C GLY A 61 -51.08 0.84 -20.75
N ALA A 62 -52.03 1.59 -20.21
CA ALA A 62 -52.14 1.95 -18.79
C ALA A 62 -52.75 0.80 -18.00
N GLY A 63 -52.30 0.62 -16.75
CA GLY A 63 -52.87 -0.30 -15.79
C GLY A 63 -52.60 0.10 -14.35
N SER A 64 -53.56 0.72 -13.74
CA SER A 64 -53.67 1.14 -12.36
C SER A 64 -54.09 0.00 -11.42
N GLY A 65 -53.67 0.05 -10.15
CA GLY A 65 -54.19 -0.80 -9.08
C GLY A 65 -53.40 -0.64 -7.80
N GLN A 66 -53.71 0.16 -7.01
CA GLN A 66 -54.49 0.27 -5.77
C GLN A 66 -53.92 -0.45 -4.53
N ALA A 67 -53.86 0.33 -3.48
CA ALA A 67 -53.49 0.21 -2.09
C ALA A 67 -54.13 -0.95 -1.29
N GLY A 68 -53.41 -1.36 -0.26
CA GLY A 68 -53.96 -2.18 0.83
C GLY A 68 -53.22 -1.85 2.14
N ALA A 69 -53.91 -1.11 2.98
CA ALA A 69 -53.50 -0.84 4.36
C ALA A 69 -54.15 -1.87 5.32
N ALA A 70 -53.41 -2.28 6.33
CA ALA A 70 -53.98 -2.85 7.57
C ALA A 70 -52.94 -2.69 8.69
N SER A 71 -53.18 -1.90 9.54
CA SER A 71 -53.41 -1.62 10.95
C SER A 71 -53.17 -2.76 11.95
N GLY A 72 -52.36 -2.45 12.99
CA GLY A 72 -52.76 -2.56 14.37
C GLY A 72 -52.07 -3.62 15.23
N GLY A 73 -51.51 -3.19 16.36
CA GLY A 73 -51.25 -4.07 17.48
C GLY A 73 -50.23 -3.53 18.48
N SER A 74 -50.74 -2.75 19.43
CA SER A 74 -50.03 -2.27 20.62
C SER A 74 -49.84 -3.37 21.68
N GLY A 75 -48.72 -3.34 22.40
CA GLY A 75 -48.57 -4.13 23.62
C GLY A 75 -47.29 -3.72 24.37
N GLY A 76 -47.44 -2.80 25.31
CA GLY A 76 -46.38 -2.41 26.23
C GLY A 76 -46.29 -3.35 27.42
N SER A 77 -45.11 -3.46 27.99
CA SER A 77 -44.92 -3.76 29.41
C SER A 77 -43.54 -3.30 29.87
N SER A 78 -43.55 -2.36 30.76
CA SER A 78 -42.42 -1.86 31.55
C SER A 78 -42.12 -2.82 32.69
N VAL A 79 -40.88 -3.18 32.91
CA VAL A 79 -40.39 -3.64 34.22
C VAL A 79 -39.05 -3.01 34.51
N GLY A 80 -38.97 -2.38 35.65
CA GLY A 80 -37.81 -1.63 36.14
C GLY A 80 -36.62 -2.51 36.56
N GLY A 81 -35.45 -1.90 36.37
CA GLY A 81 -34.19 -2.53 36.68
C GLY A 81 -33.51 -1.94 37.90
N THR A 82 -32.80 -2.74 38.58
CA THR A 82 -31.95 -2.44 39.72
C THR A 82 -30.52 -2.20 39.25
N ALA A 83 -29.90 -1.15 39.78
CA ALA A 83 -28.50 -0.83 39.61
C ALA A 83 -27.63 -1.86 40.34
N GLY A 84 -26.73 -2.50 39.57
CA GLY A 84 -25.67 -3.36 40.08
C GLY A 84 -24.32 -2.73 39.85
N SER A 85 -23.57 -2.53 40.92
CA SER A 85 -22.22 -2.04 40.99
C SER A 85 -21.23 -2.96 40.30
N GLY A 86 -20.40 -2.40 39.40
CA GLY A 86 -19.43 -3.11 38.62
C GLY A 86 -18.19 -3.56 39.38
N SER A 87 -17.79 -4.76 39.12
CA SER A 87 -16.44 -5.28 39.36
C SER A 87 -15.69 -5.35 38.04
N GLY A 88 -14.42 -4.92 38.04
CA GLY A 88 -13.57 -4.87 36.87
C GLY A 88 -13.48 -6.19 36.15
N GLY A 89 -13.87 -6.17 34.89
CA GLY A 89 -13.77 -7.31 33.99
C GLY A 89 -12.39 -7.34 33.33
N THR A 90 -11.68 -8.41 33.53
CA THR A 90 -10.54 -8.83 32.72
C THR A 90 -10.95 -8.85 31.25
N ALA A 91 -10.07 -8.30 30.40
CA ALA A 91 -10.24 -8.32 28.95
C ALA A 91 -10.44 -9.76 28.46
N GLY A 92 -11.69 -10.07 28.07
CA GLY A 92 -12.03 -11.33 27.49
C GLY A 92 -11.46 -11.41 26.08
N THR A 93 -10.65 -12.43 25.81
CA THR A 93 -10.27 -12.89 24.47
C THR A 93 -11.51 -13.43 23.75
N GLY A 94 -12.41 -12.56 23.39
CA GLY A 94 -13.55 -12.89 22.54
C GLY A 94 -13.08 -13.06 21.10
N THR A 95 -13.13 -14.29 20.60
CA THR A 95 -13.04 -14.53 19.17
C THR A 95 -14.16 -13.76 18.46
N LEU A 96 -13.73 -12.97 17.46
CA LEU A 96 -14.65 -12.26 16.55
C LEU A 96 -15.66 -13.25 15.93
N PRO A 97 -16.94 -12.91 15.86
CA PRO A 97 -17.83 -13.66 14.99
C PRO A 97 -17.30 -13.55 13.54
N PRO A 98 -17.35 -14.65 12.76
CA PRO A 98 -16.84 -14.63 11.41
C PRO A 98 -17.58 -13.59 10.57
N LEU A 99 -16.86 -12.59 10.10
CA LEU A 99 -17.35 -11.64 9.09
C LEU A 99 -17.30 -12.34 7.73
N VAL A 100 -18.41 -12.92 7.33
CA VAL A 100 -18.56 -13.60 6.04
C VAL A 100 -18.84 -12.55 4.98
N LEU A 101 -17.83 -11.87 4.45
CA LEU A 101 -18.03 -10.89 3.37
C LEU A 101 -16.85 -10.81 2.40
N ASP A 102 -15.95 -11.77 2.43
CA ASP A 102 -14.83 -11.73 1.51
C ASP A 102 -14.93 -12.88 0.51
N ASP A 103 -14.98 -12.58 -0.78
CA ASP A 103 -14.87 -13.58 -1.84
C ASP A 103 -13.48 -14.22 -1.92
N GLY A 104 -12.50 -13.67 -1.14
CA GLY A 104 -11.25 -14.34 -0.76
C GLY A 104 -10.32 -14.72 -1.90
N LYS A 105 -10.53 -14.21 -3.10
CA LYS A 105 -9.69 -14.52 -4.24
C LYS A 105 -8.26 -14.06 -3.98
N VAL A 106 -7.32 -15.00 -3.93
CA VAL A 106 -5.90 -14.69 -3.76
C VAL A 106 -5.27 -14.48 -5.10
N VAL A 107 -4.71 -13.29 -5.32
CA VAL A 107 -3.90 -12.99 -6.50
C VAL A 107 -2.46 -13.41 -6.21
N LEU A 108 -1.88 -14.21 -7.11
CA LEU A 108 -0.44 -14.47 -7.07
C LEU A 108 0.29 -13.16 -7.36
N ARG A 109 0.92 -12.56 -6.35
CA ARG A 109 1.65 -11.32 -6.51
C ARG A 109 3.15 -11.52 -6.42
N ARG A 110 3.92 -10.82 -7.27
CA ARG A 110 5.37 -10.73 -7.11
C ARG A 110 5.74 -9.74 -5.99
N LEU A 111 6.98 -9.81 -5.54
CA LEU A 111 7.53 -8.75 -4.70
C LEU A 111 7.58 -7.44 -5.50
N ASN A 112 7.18 -6.33 -4.87
CA ASN A 112 7.41 -5.01 -5.41
C ASN A 112 8.89 -4.60 -5.21
N ARG A 113 9.28 -3.42 -5.72
CA ARG A 113 10.68 -2.95 -5.65
C ARG A 113 11.21 -2.87 -4.23
N ALA A 114 10.44 -2.31 -3.30
CA ALA A 114 10.84 -2.16 -1.90
C ALA A 114 10.96 -3.53 -1.21
N GLU A 115 9.99 -4.40 -1.41
CA GLU A 115 9.97 -5.75 -0.85
C GLU A 115 11.15 -6.60 -1.36
N TYR A 116 11.47 -6.50 -2.66
CA TYR A 116 12.63 -7.19 -3.22
C TYR A 116 13.94 -6.68 -2.62
N ASN A 117 14.17 -5.37 -2.62
CA ASN A 117 15.38 -4.77 -2.07
C ASN A 117 15.56 -5.10 -0.58
N ASN A 118 14.50 -4.97 0.21
CA ASN A 118 14.51 -5.32 1.62
C ASN A 118 14.78 -6.81 1.86
N SER A 119 14.17 -7.69 1.04
CA SER A 119 14.39 -9.13 1.13
C SER A 119 15.83 -9.50 0.81
N VAL A 120 16.41 -8.93 -0.23
CA VAL A 120 17.81 -9.17 -0.61
C VAL A 120 18.77 -8.61 0.45
N ARG A 121 18.50 -7.40 0.96
CA ARG A 121 19.26 -6.82 2.09
C ARG A 121 19.27 -7.74 3.30
N ASP A 122 18.10 -8.23 3.73
CA ASP A 122 17.99 -9.04 4.94
C ASP A 122 18.51 -10.48 4.75
N LEU A 123 18.53 -10.97 3.50
CA LEU A 123 19.03 -12.30 3.16
C LEU A 123 20.57 -12.34 3.07
N LEU A 124 21.17 -11.28 2.52
CA LEU A 124 22.59 -11.21 2.17
C LEU A 124 23.35 -10.12 2.93
N SER A 125 22.67 -9.30 3.72
CA SER A 125 23.23 -8.12 4.41
C SER A 125 23.96 -7.15 3.45
N THR A 126 23.42 -7.00 2.23
CA THR A 126 23.91 -6.08 1.20
C THR A 126 23.30 -4.69 1.35
N SER A 127 24.02 -3.68 0.87
CA SER A 127 23.49 -2.32 0.68
C SER A 127 23.05 -2.04 -0.76
N LEU A 128 23.22 -2.99 -1.66
CA LEU A 128 22.78 -2.86 -3.05
C LEU A 128 21.26 -2.85 -3.13
N LEU A 129 20.74 -2.05 -4.05
CA LEU A 129 19.30 -1.88 -4.30
C LEU A 129 18.97 -2.26 -5.76
N PRO A 130 19.11 -3.54 -6.14
CA PRO A 130 19.03 -3.93 -7.55
C PRO A 130 17.66 -3.65 -8.19
N ALA A 131 16.58 -3.70 -7.41
CA ALA A 131 15.24 -3.42 -7.93
C ALA A 131 14.98 -1.92 -8.24
N ASP A 132 15.89 -1.00 -7.88
CA ASP A 132 15.76 0.42 -8.26
C ASP A 132 15.88 0.65 -9.77
N ARG A 133 16.48 -0.29 -10.48
CA ARG A 133 16.55 -0.31 -11.95
C ARG A 133 15.27 -0.79 -12.64
N LEU A 134 14.35 -1.37 -11.90
CA LEU A 134 13.05 -1.77 -12.43
C LEU A 134 12.18 -0.54 -12.74
N PRO A 135 11.26 -0.64 -13.71
CA PRO A 135 10.17 0.32 -13.81
C PRO A 135 9.46 0.47 -12.47
N LYS A 136 8.90 1.67 -12.22
CA LYS A 136 8.06 1.85 -11.03
C LYS A 136 6.90 0.87 -11.08
N ASP A 137 6.62 0.26 -9.93
CA ASP A 137 5.44 -0.58 -9.77
C ASP A 137 4.17 0.26 -9.96
N GLU A 138 3.19 -0.31 -10.63
CA GLU A 138 1.89 0.33 -10.81
C GLU A 138 1.11 0.26 -9.49
N SER A 139 0.53 1.38 -9.07
CA SER A 139 -0.29 1.44 -7.87
C SER A 139 -1.75 1.19 -8.21
N VAL A 140 -2.37 0.23 -7.53
CA VAL A 140 -3.79 -0.06 -7.60
C VAL A 140 -4.40 0.25 -6.24
N GLU A 141 -5.52 0.96 -6.21
CA GLU A 141 -6.13 1.49 -4.97
C GLU A 141 -5.13 2.25 -4.06
N GLY A 142 -4.15 2.93 -4.67
CA GLY A 142 -3.15 3.72 -3.96
C GLY A 142 -1.88 2.96 -3.55
N PHE A 143 -1.81 1.63 -3.71
CA PHE A 143 -0.70 0.80 -3.23
C PHE A 143 -0.03 -0.03 -4.32
N ASP A 144 1.30 -0.06 -4.28
CA ASP A 144 2.15 -0.91 -5.12
C ASP A 144 2.33 -2.34 -4.56
N THR A 145 1.60 -2.70 -3.50
CA THR A 145 1.53 -4.05 -2.96
C THR A 145 0.37 -4.85 -3.55
N VAL A 146 -0.57 -4.22 -4.25
CA VAL A 146 -1.74 -4.88 -4.82
C VAL A 146 -1.36 -5.68 -6.06
N GLY A 147 -1.65 -6.98 -6.04
CA GLY A 147 -1.19 -7.94 -7.05
C GLY A 147 -1.62 -7.61 -8.48
N ASP A 148 -2.80 -7.00 -8.65
CA ASP A 148 -3.35 -6.64 -9.96
C ASP A 148 -2.48 -5.61 -10.73
N GLY A 149 -1.68 -4.79 -10.03
CA GLY A 149 -0.73 -3.83 -10.61
C GLY A 149 0.67 -4.39 -10.83
N LEU A 150 0.98 -5.58 -10.31
CA LEU A 150 2.34 -6.12 -10.29
C LEU A 150 2.65 -6.98 -11.53
N HIS A 151 2.73 -6.35 -12.69
CA HIS A 151 3.06 -7.04 -13.94
C HIS A 151 4.51 -7.52 -13.99
N PHE A 152 4.76 -8.58 -14.76
CA PHE A 152 6.08 -9.15 -14.98
C PHE A 152 6.45 -9.06 -16.48
N THR A 153 7.54 -8.38 -16.80
CA THR A 153 8.02 -8.14 -18.17
C THR A 153 9.41 -8.74 -18.39
N LEU A 154 9.88 -8.77 -19.63
CA LEU A 154 11.25 -9.18 -19.95
C LEU A 154 12.30 -8.33 -19.23
N GLN A 155 12.06 -7.03 -19.09
CA GLN A 155 12.96 -6.14 -18.33
C GLN A 155 13.10 -6.58 -16.86
N HIS A 156 12.05 -7.08 -16.23
CA HIS A 156 12.13 -7.63 -14.87
C HIS A 156 13.08 -8.83 -14.81
N ILE A 157 13.05 -9.73 -15.82
CA ILE A 157 13.94 -10.88 -15.88
C ILE A 157 15.40 -10.44 -15.93
N GLU A 158 15.73 -9.49 -16.82
CA GLU A 158 17.08 -8.97 -16.99
C GLU A 158 17.61 -8.29 -15.73
N VAL A 159 16.77 -7.45 -15.09
CA VAL A 159 17.18 -6.73 -13.88
C VAL A 159 17.33 -7.67 -12.69
N PHE A 160 16.42 -8.65 -12.52
CA PHE A 160 16.54 -9.63 -11.44
C PHE A 160 17.75 -10.56 -11.63
N GLU A 161 18.03 -10.99 -12.88
CA GLU A 161 19.22 -11.81 -13.16
C GLU A 161 20.50 -11.05 -12.87
N GLN A 162 20.61 -9.83 -13.37
CA GLN A 162 21.77 -8.98 -13.10
C GLN A 162 21.89 -8.69 -11.60
N GLY A 163 20.79 -8.34 -10.93
CA GLY A 163 20.76 -8.08 -9.50
C GLY A 163 21.16 -9.28 -8.66
N ALA A 164 20.65 -10.47 -8.97
CA ALA A 164 21.02 -11.71 -8.30
C ALA A 164 22.51 -12.01 -8.44
N THR A 165 23.08 -11.79 -9.64
CA THR A 165 24.51 -11.96 -9.88
C THR A 165 25.33 -10.98 -9.05
N GLU A 166 25.00 -9.69 -9.08
CA GLU A 166 25.74 -8.63 -8.35
C GLU A 166 25.75 -8.86 -6.84
N VAL A 167 24.61 -9.20 -6.22
CA VAL A 167 24.56 -9.39 -4.77
C VAL A 167 25.24 -10.68 -4.31
N VAL A 168 25.23 -11.72 -5.14
CA VAL A 168 25.98 -12.95 -4.87
C VAL A 168 27.47 -12.72 -5.05
N ASP A 169 27.90 -12.01 -6.08
CA ASP A 169 29.31 -11.67 -6.28
C ASP A 169 29.85 -10.78 -5.16
N GLU A 170 29.06 -9.80 -4.69
CA GLU A 170 29.42 -9.00 -3.51
C GLU A 170 29.67 -9.89 -2.29
N LEU A 171 28.78 -10.86 -2.02
CA LEU A 171 28.93 -11.78 -0.90
C LEU A 171 30.23 -12.58 -0.96
N PHE A 172 30.57 -13.11 -2.14
CA PHE A 172 31.79 -13.90 -2.32
C PHE A 172 33.07 -13.05 -2.33
N ALA A 173 33.00 -11.78 -2.67
CA ALA A 173 34.12 -10.85 -2.59
C ALA A 173 34.47 -10.47 -1.14
N LEU A 174 33.61 -10.73 -0.15
CA LEU A 174 33.88 -10.48 1.25
C LEU A 174 34.98 -11.43 1.78
N PRO A 175 35.84 -10.95 2.71
CA PRO A 175 36.84 -11.81 3.37
C PRO A 175 36.18 -13.02 4.09
N ALA A 176 36.89 -14.14 4.19
CA ALA A 176 36.45 -15.36 4.84
C ALA A 176 35.98 -15.17 6.31
N GLY A 177 36.47 -14.14 7.01
CA GLY A 177 36.06 -13.81 8.38
C GLY A 177 34.92 -12.78 8.50
N ASP A 178 34.36 -12.30 7.39
CA ASP A 178 33.27 -11.33 7.43
C ASP A 178 31.96 -12.01 7.90
N ALA A 179 31.30 -11.41 8.89
CA ALA A 179 30.07 -11.95 9.46
C ALA A 179 28.93 -12.07 8.45
N ARG A 180 28.85 -11.16 7.44
CA ARG A 180 27.88 -11.21 6.36
C ARG A 180 28.08 -12.46 5.49
N ARG A 181 29.35 -12.73 5.12
CA ARG A 181 29.73 -13.93 4.38
C ARG A 181 29.38 -15.20 5.18
N ALA A 182 29.75 -15.24 6.46
CA ALA A 182 29.49 -16.38 7.34
C ALA A 182 27.99 -16.64 7.61
N SER A 183 27.12 -15.64 7.48
CA SER A 183 25.67 -15.80 7.62
C SER A 183 25.01 -16.61 6.50
N VAL A 184 25.69 -16.74 5.36
CA VAL A 184 25.24 -17.51 4.18
C VAL A 184 26.15 -18.72 3.96
N LEU A 185 27.47 -18.51 3.91
CA LEU A 185 28.46 -19.55 3.72
C LEU A 185 28.84 -20.09 5.12
N VAL A 186 27.95 -20.92 5.68
CA VAL A 186 28.07 -21.48 7.05
C VAL A 186 29.26 -22.43 7.22
N CYS A 187 29.91 -22.80 6.14
CA CYS A 187 31.13 -23.60 6.06
C CYS A 187 31.95 -23.14 4.84
N GLU A 188 33.26 -23.43 4.82
CA GLU A 188 34.08 -23.11 3.66
C GLU A 188 33.72 -24.06 2.49
N PRO A 189 33.21 -23.54 1.39
CA PRO A 189 32.78 -24.34 0.25
C PRO A 189 33.98 -24.86 -0.51
N ASP A 190 34.41 -26.08 -0.22
CA ASP A 190 35.42 -26.75 -1.03
C ASP A 190 34.76 -27.73 -2.04
N ALA A 191 35.49 -28.03 -3.10
CA ALA A 191 35.03 -28.87 -4.21
C ALA A 191 34.70 -30.32 -3.79
N ASN A 192 35.13 -30.76 -2.62
CA ASN A 192 35.00 -32.13 -2.12
C ASN A 192 33.93 -32.29 -1.05
N SER A 193 33.31 -31.20 -0.60
CA SER A 193 32.30 -31.21 0.47
C SER A 193 30.89 -31.00 -0.07
N GLU A 194 30.27 -32.06 -0.60
CA GLU A 194 28.85 -32.04 -0.95
C GLU A 194 27.97 -31.66 0.26
N SER A 195 28.32 -32.10 1.48
CA SER A 195 27.58 -31.78 2.70
C SER A 195 27.58 -30.27 2.99
N CYS A 196 28.70 -29.58 2.84
CA CYS A 196 28.80 -28.14 3.00
C CYS A 196 27.96 -27.39 1.94
N THR A 197 28.08 -27.78 0.67
CA THR A 197 27.28 -27.21 -0.42
C THR A 197 25.77 -27.38 -0.15
N ARG A 198 25.35 -28.56 0.29
CA ARG A 198 23.97 -28.86 0.68
C ARG A 198 23.50 -27.98 1.83
N GLU A 199 24.32 -27.81 2.87
CA GLU A 199 23.98 -27.00 4.04
C GLU A 199 23.79 -25.53 3.66
N ILE A 200 24.71 -24.95 2.87
CA ILE A 200 24.61 -23.59 2.35
C ILE A 200 23.32 -23.41 1.53
N LEU A 201 23.08 -24.28 0.54
CA LEU A 201 21.92 -24.18 -0.34
C LEU A 201 20.60 -24.38 0.41
N SER A 202 20.56 -25.33 1.35
CA SER A 202 19.36 -25.59 2.17
C SER A 202 19.02 -24.41 3.08
N GLY A 203 20.00 -23.86 3.78
CA GLY A 203 19.84 -22.72 4.67
C GLY A 203 19.40 -21.47 3.91
N PHE A 204 20.06 -21.19 2.77
CA PHE A 204 19.74 -20.03 1.95
C PHE A 204 18.35 -20.15 1.29
N ALA A 205 18.05 -21.30 0.68
CA ALA A 205 16.75 -21.53 0.04
C ALA A 205 15.60 -21.50 1.05
N ARG A 206 15.78 -22.04 2.27
CA ARG A 206 14.77 -21.99 3.32
C ARG A 206 14.40 -20.54 3.67
N ARG A 207 15.40 -19.67 3.85
CA ARG A 207 15.18 -18.25 4.15
C ARG A 207 14.54 -17.54 2.96
N ALA A 208 15.07 -17.75 1.75
CA ALA A 208 14.58 -17.11 0.52
C ALA A 208 13.13 -17.52 0.18
N PHE A 209 12.76 -18.78 0.35
CA PHE A 209 11.42 -19.30 0.06
C PHE A 209 10.45 -19.14 1.23
N ARG A 210 10.94 -18.66 2.39
CA ARG A 210 10.13 -18.35 3.58
C ARG A 210 9.35 -19.57 4.11
N ARG A 211 9.85 -20.78 3.86
CA ARG A 211 9.25 -22.07 4.25
C ARG A 211 10.29 -23.18 4.28
N PRO A 212 9.99 -24.33 4.92
CA PRO A 212 10.80 -25.54 4.73
C PRO A 212 10.91 -25.90 3.25
N VAL A 213 12.11 -26.28 2.84
CA VAL A 213 12.41 -26.68 1.46
C VAL A 213 12.40 -28.18 1.35
N ALA A 214 11.74 -28.71 0.32
CA ALA A 214 11.70 -30.14 0.10
C ALA A 214 13.06 -30.67 -0.37
N GLU A 215 13.40 -31.93 0.03
CA GLU A 215 14.66 -32.56 -0.38
C GLU A 215 14.81 -32.62 -1.91
N SER A 216 13.70 -32.77 -2.64
CA SER A 216 13.70 -32.75 -4.11
C SER A 216 14.06 -31.38 -4.71
N GLU A 217 13.83 -30.27 -4.00
CA GLU A 217 14.23 -28.92 -4.42
C GLU A 217 15.74 -28.73 -4.22
N ILE A 218 16.28 -29.20 -3.07
CA ILE A 218 17.71 -29.17 -2.80
C ILE A 218 18.49 -30.07 -3.76
N ALA A 219 17.97 -31.27 -4.05
CA ALA A 219 18.59 -32.17 -5.01
C ALA A 219 18.73 -31.53 -6.41
N LYS A 220 17.76 -30.73 -6.87
CA LYS A 220 17.87 -30.01 -8.13
C LYS A 220 18.97 -28.94 -8.12
N LEU A 221 19.13 -28.22 -7.02
CA LEU A 221 20.19 -27.22 -6.86
C LEU A 221 21.58 -27.88 -6.86
N LEU A 222 21.73 -29.04 -6.19
CA LEU A 222 22.96 -29.82 -6.20
C LEU A 222 23.28 -30.36 -7.61
N LEU A 223 22.28 -30.86 -8.35
CA LEU A 223 22.45 -31.27 -9.73
C LEU A 223 22.89 -30.11 -10.63
N LEU A 224 22.44 -28.88 -10.38
CA LEU A 224 22.90 -27.69 -11.10
C LEU A 224 24.40 -27.44 -10.82
N VAL A 225 24.82 -27.50 -9.55
CA VAL A 225 26.25 -27.35 -9.16
C VAL A 225 27.10 -28.44 -9.84
N GLU A 226 26.68 -29.71 -9.81
CA GLU A 226 27.38 -30.81 -10.45
C GLU A 226 27.49 -30.63 -11.97
N ALA A 227 26.41 -30.24 -12.62
CA ALA A 227 26.39 -30.03 -14.07
C ALA A 227 27.34 -28.91 -14.48
N LEU A 228 27.34 -27.78 -13.77
CA LEU A 228 28.25 -26.65 -14.06
C LEU A 228 29.71 -27.02 -13.83
N ARG A 229 30.00 -27.80 -12.80
CA ARG A 229 31.35 -28.32 -12.55
C ARG A 229 31.82 -29.30 -13.64
N ALA A 230 30.91 -30.17 -14.08
CA ALA A 230 31.22 -31.10 -15.19
C ALA A 230 31.49 -30.37 -16.51
N ASP A 231 30.89 -29.17 -16.69
CA ASP A 231 31.13 -28.28 -17.82
C ASP A 231 32.44 -27.41 -17.68
N GLY A 232 33.19 -27.62 -16.59
CA GLY A 232 34.48 -26.99 -16.37
C GLY A 232 34.49 -25.71 -15.53
N ASN A 233 33.36 -25.32 -14.95
CA ASN A 233 33.30 -24.18 -14.03
C ASN A 233 33.96 -24.52 -12.69
N SER A 234 34.47 -23.51 -12.00
CA SER A 234 34.95 -23.67 -10.63
C SER A 234 33.78 -24.06 -9.68
N HIS A 235 34.12 -24.65 -8.52
CA HIS A 235 33.10 -24.93 -7.52
C HIS A 235 32.42 -23.64 -7.01
N GLU A 236 33.18 -22.57 -6.83
CA GLU A 236 32.71 -21.27 -6.43
C GLU A 236 31.70 -20.70 -7.47
N ASP A 237 32.05 -20.72 -8.76
CA ASP A 237 31.16 -20.21 -9.81
C ASP A 237 29.87 -21.04 -9.90
N ALA A 238 29.97 -22.37 -9.75
CA ALA A 238 28.80 -23.25 -9.72
C ALA A 238 27.90 -22.98 -8.50
N LEU A 239 28.47 -22.71 -7.33
CA LEU A 239 27.73 -22.35 -6.13
C LEU A 239 27.07 -20.96 -6.25
N LYS A 240 27.81 -19.96 -6.79
CA LYS A 240 27.24 -18.64 -7.08
C LYS A 240 26.02 -18.75 -8.02
N ALA A 241 26.13 -19.53 -9.07
CA ALA A 241 25.01 -19.76 -9.99
C ALA A 241 23.81 -20.42 -9.31
N ALA A 242 24.06 -21.38 -8.40
CA ALA A 242 22.99 -22.03 -7.64
C ALA A 242 22.30 -21.06 -6.66
N LEU A 243 23.05 -20.22 -5.95
CA LEU A 243 22.49 -19.16 -5.08
C LEU A 243 21.70 -18.12 -5.91
N GLY A 244 22.24 -17.68 -7.05
CA GLY A 244 21.55 -16.80 -7.98
C GLY A 244 20.24 -17.41 -8.49
N SER A 245 20.21 -18.72 -8.77
CA SER A 245 18.99 -19.41 -9.22
C SER A 245 17.89 -19.45 -8.15
N ILE A 246 18.25 -19.45 -6.87
CA ILE A 246 17.28 -19.32 -5.77
C ILE A 246 16.63 -17.93 -5.79
N LEU A 247 17.41 -16.86 -6.01
CA LEU A 247 16.90 -15.49 -6.10
C LEU A 247 16.04 -15.23 -7.36
N LEU A 248 16.21 -16.05 -8.38
CA LEU A 248 15.39 -16.00 -9.61
C LEU A 248 14.19 -16.94 -9.57
N SER A 249 14.08 -17.76 -8.53
CA SER A 249 12.98 -18.70 -8.38
C SER A 249 11.64 -17.98 -8.17
N PRO A 250 10.55 -18.45 -8.80
CA PRO A 250 9.20 -17.99 -8.47
C PRO A 250 8.88 -18.08 -6.97
N HIS A 251 9.46 -19.03 -6.24
CA HIS A 251 9.29 -19.15 -4.79
C HIS A 251 9.92 -18.00 -4.00
N PHE A 252 10.91 -17.32 -4.55
CA PHE A 252 11.46 -16.10 -3.98
C PHE A 252 10.72 -14.86 -4.49
N LEU A 253 10.55 -14.75 -5.81
CA LEU A 253 10.02 -13.54 -6.45
C LEU A 253 8.54 -13.31 -6.20
N TYR A 254 7.78 -14.34 -5.82
CA TYR A 254 6.33 -14.26 -5.62
C TYR A 254 5.93 -14.65 -4.19
N MET A 255 4.81 -14.08 -3.74
CA MET A 255 4.07 -14.56 -2.59
C MET A 255 3.26 -15.77 -3.00
N VAL A 256 3.81 -16.96 -2.78
CA VAL A 256 3.18 -18.24 -3.18
C VAL A 256 2.44 -18.82 -1.99
N GLU A 257 1.13 -18.96 -2.11
CA GLU A 257 0.28 -19.63 -1.13
C GLU A 257 -0.30 -20.91 -1.76
N LYS A 258 -0.42 -21.97 -0.97
CA LYS A 258 -0.87 -23.27 -1.48
C LYS A 258 -2.33 -23.24 -1.90
N SER A 259 -2.67 -24.02 -2.94
CA SER A 259 -4.05 -24.19 -3.39
C SER A 259 -4.91 -24.85 -2.32
N SER A 260 -6.22 -24.56 -2.34
CA SER A 260 -7.19 -25.19 -1.43
C SER A 260 -7.31 -26.70 -1.65
N PRO A 261 -7.21 -27.51 -0.62
CA PRO A 261 -7.59 -28.91 -0.70
C PRO A 261 -9.10 -29.13 -0.81
N SER A 262 -9.91 -28.10 -0.52
CA SER A 262 -11.37 -28.22 -0.39
C SER A 262 -12.16 -27.74 -1.62
N GLY A 263 -11.47 -27.32 -2.69
CA GLY A 263 -12.10 -26.87 -3.94
C GLY A 263 -12.43 -25.38 -3.97
N ALA A 264 -12.96 -24.93 -5.13
CA ALA A 264 -13.23 -23.53 -5.41
C ALA A 264 -14.25 -22.91 -4.44
N GLY A 265 -13.99 -21.67 -4.02
CA GLY A 265 -14.91 -20.86 -3.22
C GLY A 265 -14.99 -21.18 -1.72
N VAL A 266 -14.25 -22.18 -1.23
CA VAL A 266 -14.22 -22.50 0.20
C VAL A 266 -13.07 -21.77 0.88
N ALA A 267 -13.37 -21.00 1.93
CA ALA A 267 -12.34 -20.36 2.75
C ALA A 267 -11.61 -21.40 3.60
N PHE A 268 -10.28 -21.32 3.67
CA PHE A 268 -9.46 -22.15 4.52
C PHE A 268 -8.29 -21.33 5.09
N PRO A 269 -7.78 -21.70 6.30
CA PRO A 269 -6.67 -20.99 6.90
C PRO A 269 -5.39 -21.14 6.07
N VAL A 270 -4.61 -20.07 5.97
CA VAL A 270 -3.25 -20.14 5.47
C VAL A 270 -2.38 -20.95 6.43
N SER A 271 -1.27 -21.53 5.95
CA SER A 271 -0.31 -22.20 6.83
C SER A 271 0.46 -21.18 7.70
N ASP A 272 1.10 -21.66 8.76
CA ASP A 272 1.90 -20.81 9.65
C ASP A 272 3.01 -20.07 8.92
N HIS A 273 3.68 -20.70 7.96
CA HIS A 273 4.71 -20.05 7.13
C HIS A 273 4.14 -19.00 6.18
N GLU A 274 2.95 -19.23 5.62
CA GLU A 274 2.25 -18.25 4.81
C GLU A 274 1.80 -17.06 5.68
N LEU A 275 1.30 -17.32 6.90
CA LEU A 275 0.91 -16.27 7.83
C LEU A 275 2.13 -15.46 8.33
N ALA A 276 3.26 -16.12 8.64
CA ALA A 276 4.52 -15.45 8.94
C ALA A 276 4.99 -14.56 7.78
N THR A 277 4.86 -15.05 6.55
CA THR A 277 5.19 -14.27 5.35
C THR A 277 4.27 -13.05 5.21
N ARG A 278 2.96 -13.21 5.34
CA ARG A 278 2.01 -12.09 5.31
C ARG A 278 2.36 -11.04 6.37
N LEU A 279 2.61 -11.47 7.60
CA LEU A 279 2.91 -10.58 8.72
C LEU A 279 4.22 -9.82 8.48
N SER A 280 5.28 -10.50 8.04
CA SER A 280 6.59 -9.87 7.84
C SER A 280 6.59 -8.87 6.68
N TYR A 281 5.95 -9.20 5.57
CA TYR A 281 5.85 -8.26 4.45
C TYR A 281 4.89 -7.10 4.73
N PHE A 282 3.83 -7.32 5.50
CA PHE A 282 2.97 -6.23 5.97
C PHE A 282 3.72 -5.24 6.84
N LEU A 283 4.48 -5.71 7.85
CA LEU A 283 5.10 -4.82 8.84
C LEU A 283 6.51 -4.36 8.47
N TRP A 284 7.28 -5.18 7.75
CA TRP A 284 8.69 -4.93 7.43
C TRP A 284 8.98 -4.83 5.94
N SER A 285 8.00 -5.12 5.08
CA SER A 285 8.22 -5.27 3.63
C SER A 285 9.42 -6.17 3.32
N SER A 286 9.63 -7.23 4.11
CA SER A 286 10.78 -8.13 4.04
C SER A 286 10.48 -9.52 4.56
N LEU A 287 11.47 -10.39 4.50
CA LEU A 287 11.44 -11.79 4.96
C LEU A 287 11.13 -11.92 6.45
N PRO A 288 10.47 -13.03 6.88
CA PRO A 288 10.41 -13.40 8.28
C PRO A 288 11.80 -13.56 8.90
N ASP A 289 11.98 -13.05 10.11
CA ASP A 289 13.20 -13.27 10.88
C ASP A 289 13.26 -14.70 11.46
N PRO A 290 14.39 -15.09 12.06
CA PRO A 290 14.52 -16.42 12.64
C PRO A 290 13.49 -16.74 13.74
N GLU A 291 13.08 -15.75 14.55
CA GLU A 291 12.11 -15.93 15.62
C GLU A 291 10.70 -16.21 15.05
N LEU A 292 10.24 -15.36 14.11
CA LEU A 292 8.96 -15.57 13.45
C LEU A 292 8.93 -16.88 12.63
N SER A 293 10.09 -17.27 12.04
CA SER A 293 10.23 -18.53 11.34
C SER A 293 10.15 -19.73 12.29
N ALA A 294 10.66 -19.61 13.52
CA ALA A 294 10.56 -20.64 14.55
C ALA A 294 9.12 -20.79 15.07
N ASP A 295 8.41 -19.68 15.25
CA ASP A 295 6.98 -19.70 15.58
C ASP A 295 6.15 -20.40 14.49
N ALA A 296 6.49 -20.15 13.22
CA ALA A 296 5.86 -20.84 12.10
C ALA A 296 6.19 -22.34 12.05
N ASP A 297 7.43 -22.74 12.37
CA ASP A 297 7.82 -24.15 12.49
C ASP A 297 7.10 -24.87 13.63
N ALA A 298 6.85 -24.15 14.73
CA ALA A 298 6.11 -24.67 15.88
C ALA A 298 4.59 -24.76 15.63
N GLY A 299 4.06 -24.17 14.55
CA GLY A 299 2.64 -24.19 14.19
C GLY A 299 1.77 -23.38 15.15
N VAL A 300 2.32 -22.34 15.79
CA VAL A 300 1.59 -21.56 16.81
C VAL A 300 0.88 -20.33 16.27
N LEU A 301 1.29 -19.82 15.10
CA LEU A 301 0.75 -18.57 14.56
C LEU A 301 -0.72 -18.70 14.11
N THR A 302 -1.10 -19.85 13.57
CA THR A 302 -2.48 -20.09 13.12
C THR A 302 -3.39 -20.60 14.24
N THR A 303 -2.82 -21.22 15.27
CA THR A 303 -3.56 -21.90 16.35
C THR A 303 -3.69 -21.06 17.62
N ASP A 304 -2.75 -20.14 17.88
CA ASP A 304 -2.74 -19.26 19.05
C ASP A 304 -2.76 -17.78 18.64
N GLY A 305 -3.91 -17.14 18.79
CA GLY A 305 -4.06 -15.71 18.50
C GLY A 305 -3.20 -14.81 19.39
N ALA A 306 -2.82 -15.26 20.59
CA ALA A 306 -1.94 -14.51 21.48
C ALA A 306 -0.48 -14.56 20.98
N ALA A 307 -0.02 -15.71 20.47
CA ALA A 307 1.29 -15.84 19.84
C ALA A 307 1.41 -14.92 18.60
N LEU A 308 0.40 -14.89 17.75
CA LEU A 308 0.35 -14.00 16.57
C LEU A 308 0.43 -12.53 16.97
N LEU A 309 -0.30 -12.11 18.02
CA LEU A 309 -0.27 -10.73 18.53
C LEU A 309 1.05 -10.39 19.20
N ALA A 310 1.68 -11.33 19.89
CA ALA A 310 3.00 -11.15 20.48
C ALA A 310 4.07 -10.92 19.39
N ALA A 311 4.06 -11.75 18.34
CA ALA A 311 4.93 -11.59 17.19
C ALA A 311 4.71 -10.21 16.51
N MET A 312 3.47 -9.82 16.26
CA MET A 312 3.13 -8.49 15.71
C MET A 312 3.67 -7.36 16.60
N THR A 313 3.46 -7.44 17.91
CA THR A 313 3.89 -6.39 18.86
C THR A 313 5.42 -6.26 18.89
N ARG A 314 6.13 -7.40 18.91
CA ARG A 314 7.58 -7.43 18.80
C ARG A 314 8.06 -6.77 17.51
N MET A 315 7.45 -7.15 16.39
CA MET A 315 7.82 -6.66 15.07
C MET A 315 7.57 -5.17 14.89
N LEU A 316 6.49 -4.62 15.47
CA LEU A 316 6.23 -3.17 15.49
C LEU A 316 7.23 -2.39 16.35
N SER A 317 7.91 -3.06 17.29
CA SER A 317 8.95 -2.46 18.13
C SER A 317 10.36 -2.56 17.52
N ASP A 318 10.51 -3.30 16.43
CA ASP A 318 11.78 -3.43 15.70
C ASP A 318 11.98 -2.25 14.75
N SER A 319 13.25 -1.88 14.53
CA SER A 319 13.63 -0.82 13.58
C SER A 319 13.14 -1.05 12.15
N LYS A 320 12.96 -2.30 11.73
CA LYS A 320 12.40 -2.67 10.42
C LYS A 320 10.94 -2.20 10.24
N ALA A 321 10.23 -1.90 11.33
CA ALA A 321 8.87 -1.36 11.25
C ALA A 321 8.82 0.04 10.59
N ALA A 322 9.95 0.72 10.41
CA ALA A 322 10.05 1.90 9.57
C ALA A 322 9.52 1.64 8.16
N ALA A 323 9.69 0.42 7.63
CA ALA A 323 9.16 0.03 6.33
C ALA A 323 7.62 0.14 6.24
N LEU A 324 6.89 -0.14 7.32
CA LEU A 324 5.44 0.09 7.36
C LEU A 324 5.11 1.58 7.18
N ILE A 325 5.88 2.45 7.82
CA ILE A 325 5.66 3.90 7.71
C ILE A 325 5.95 4.37 6.28
N GLU A 326 7.12 4.06 5.76
CA GLU A 326 7.58 4.47 4.42
C GLU A 326 6.68 3.92 3.30
N ASN A 327 6.23 2.66 3.44
CA ASN A 327 5.50 1.97 2.38
C ASN A 327 3.98 2.07 2.52
N PHE A 328 3.42 2.04 3.72
CA PHE A 328 1.99 2.24 3.93
C PHE A 328 1.63 3.73 3.99
N ALA A 329 2.12 4.47 5.00
CA ALA A 329 1.76 5.87 5.15
C ALA A 329 2.30 6.73 4.00
N GLY A 330 3.51 6.43 3.51
CA GLY A 330 4.13 7.10 2.37
C GLY A 330 3.29 7.02 1.08
N GLN A 331 2.54 5.92 0.87
CA GLN A 331 1.63 5.78 -0.26
C GLN A 331 0.24 6.31 0.05
N TRP A 332 -0.36 5.87 1.16
CA TRP A 332 -1.69 6.31 1.56
C TRP A 332 -1.80 7.83 1.64
N LEU A 333 -0.87 8.48 2.34
CA LEU A 333 -0.83 9.95 2.49
C LEU A 333 -0.17 10.66 1.30
N THR A 334 0.14 9.91 0.25
CA THR A 334 0.77 10.38 -1.00
C THR A 334 2.13 11.09 -0.81
N LEU A 335 2.85 10.84 0.29
CA LEU A 335 4.13 11.47 0.63
C LEU A 335 5.19 11.26 -0.45
N ARG A 336 5.17 10.11 -1.15
CA ARG A 336 6.07 9.78 -2.27
C ARG A 336 5.95 10.75 -3.46
N ARG A 337 4.92 11.60 -3.51
CA ARG A 337 4.77 12.66 -4.53
C ARG A 337 5.49 13.95 -4.16
N LEU A 338 5.80 14.15 -2.88
CA LEU A 338 6.36 15.40 -2.39
C LEU A 338 7.70 15.78 -3.05
N PRO A 339 8.65 14.86 -3.28
CA PRO A 339 9.89 15.17 -4.01
C PRO A 339 9.70 15.66 -5.45
N LEU A 340 8.50 15.49 -6.02
CA LEU A 340 8.14 15.97 -7.35
C LEU A 340 7.56 17.39 -7.34
N VAL A 341 7.30 17.96 -6.16
CA VAL A 341 6.79 19.32 -6.00
C VAL A 341 7.91 20.31 -6.23
N VAL A 342 7.66 21.29 -7.07
CA VAL A 342 8.64 22.35 -7.37
C VAL A 342 7.99 23.71 -7.13
N PRO A 343 8.09 24.27 -5.90
CA PRO A 343 7.61 25.62 -5.62
C PRO A 343 8.30 26.64 -6.50
N SER A 344 7.56 27.66 -6.91
CA SER A 344 8.07 28.72 -7.79
C SER A 344 9.09 29.60 -7.07
N PRO A 345 10.35 29.68 -7.53
CA PRO A 345 11.35 30.56 -6.89
C PRO A 345 11.00 32.05 -6.96
N ARG A 346 10.07 32.43 -7.87
CA ARG A 346 9.58 33.81 -7.96
C ARG A 346 8.63 34.13 -6.82
N THR A 347 7.79 33.17 -6.43
CA THR A 347 6.80 33.33 -5.37
C THR A 347 7.40 33.05 -4.01
N PHE A 348 8.27 32.05 -3.94
CA PHE A 348 8.91 31.54 -2.72
C PHE A 348 10.43 31.56 -2.86
N PRO A 349 11.07 32.77 -2.90
CA PRO A 349 12.50 32.91 -3.19
C PRO A 349 13.39 32.28 -2.10
N ASP A 350 12.91 32.20 -0.86
CA ASP A 350 13.64 31.69 0.30
C ASP A 350 13.29 30.21 0.61
N PHE A 351 12.59 29.52 -0.31
CA PHE A 351 12.26 28.12 -0.10
C PHE A 351 13.51 27.24 -0.24
N GLY A 352 13.78 26.42 0.78
CA GLY A 352 15.00 25.60 0.90
C GLY A 352 15.12 24.43 -0.09
N GLY A 353 14.16 24.30 -1.02
CA GLY A 353 14.21 23.30 -2.09
C GLY A 353 13.99 21.86 -1.63
N GLU A 354 14.75 20.94 -2.22
CA GLU A 354 14.64 19.49 -1.96
C GLU A 354 14.83 19.14 -0.49
N GLN A 355 15.78 19.76 0.19
CA GLN A 355 16.04 19.49 1.63
C GLN A 355 14.85 19.78 2.52
N THR A 356 14.10 20.86 2.23
CA THR A 356 12.88 21.19 2.98
C THR A 356 11.75 20.20 2.66
N LEU A 357 11.64 19.74 1.41
CA LEU A 357 10.66 18.72 1.03
C LEU A 357 10.95 17.37 1.68
N ASP A 358 12.22 16.96 1.72
CA ASP A 358 12.65 15.73 2.41
C ASP A 358 12.36 15.85 3.92
N ALA A 359 12.62 16.99 4.52
CA ALA A 359 12.28 17.24 5.91
C ALA A 359 10.75 17.16 6.16
N ALA A 360 9.92 17.62 5.22
CA ALA A 360 8.47 17.50 5.33
C ALA A 360 7.97 16.05 5.17
N VAL A 361 8.65 15.20 4.37
CA VAL A 361 8.38 13.76 4.35
C VAL A 361 8.71 13.15 5.71
N GLU A 362 9.93 13.41 6.23
CA GLU A 362 10.39 12.89 7.51
C GLU A 362 9.50 13.35 8.68
N GLU A 363 8.99 14.60 8.66
CA GLU A 363 7.98 15.08 9.61
C GLU A 363 6.79 14.13 9.69
N SER A 364 6.19 13.84 8.53
CA SER A 364 4.97 13.04 8.43
C SER A 364 5.21 11.58 8.81
N GLU A 365 6.35 11.03 8.42
CA GLU A 365 6.76 9.67 8.79
C GLU A 365 6.97 9.54 10.31
N ARG A 366 7.69 10.47 10.94
CA ARG A 366 7.88 10.50 12.39
C ARG A 366 6.57 10.70 13.14
N PHE A 367 5.70 11.56 12.62
CA PHE A 367 4.37 11.79 13.18
C PHE A 367 3.54 10.50 13.16
N PHE A 368 3.47 9.82 12.01
CA PHE A 368 2.71 8.57 11.88
C PHE A 368 3.32 7.44 12.73
N ALA A 369 4.65 7.34 12.77
CA ALA A 369 5.36 6.40 13.64
C ALA A 369 5.01 6.61 15.12
N ALA A 370 4.92 7.86 15.58
CA ALA A 370 4.53 8.19 16.95
C ALA A 370 3.08 7.78 17.23
N LEU A 371 2.15 7.98 16.30
CA LEU A 371 0.76 7.54 16.45
C LEU A 371 0.66 6.01 16.64
N ILE A 372 1.45 5.23 15.91
CA ILE A 372 1.51 3.77 16.09
C ILE A 372 2.20 3.42 17.42
N ALA A 373 3.35 4.01 17.72
CA ALA A 373 4.15 3.68 18.90
C ALA A 373 3.40 3.97 20.22
N GLU A 374 2.63 5.06 20.23
CA GLU A 374 1.82 5.49 21.38
C GLU A 374 0.44 4.83 21.42
N ASN A 375 0.10 4.04 20.40
CA ASN A 375 -1.26 3.54 20.17
C ASN A 375 -2.31 4.66 20.23
N ALA A 376 -1.99 5.79 19.59
CA ALA A 376 -2.86 6.96 19.58
C ALA A 376 -4.20 6.64 18.91
N PRO A 377 -5.31 7.24 19.35
CA PRO A 377 -6.60 7.12 18.68
C PRO A 377 -6.48 7.48 17.19
N LEU A 378 -7.28 6.86 16.31
CA LEU A 378 -7.26 7.14 14.88
C LEU A 378 -7.49 8.63 14.58
N GLU A 379 -8.33 9.25 15.39
CA GLU A 379 -8.67 10.67 15.33
C GLU A 379 -7.45 11.59 15.51
N ALA A 380 -6.40 11.10 16.18
CA ALA A 380 -5.16 11.86 16.38
C ALA A 380 -4.43 12.16 15.06
N LEU A 381 -4.66 11.38 14.00
CA LEU A 381 -4.15 11.71 12.67
C LEU A 381 -4.56 13.13 12.23
N LEU A 382 -5.75 13.56 12.62
CA LEU A 382 -6.33 14.85 12.24
C LEU A 382 -6.27 15.89 13.36
N THR A 383 -6.26 15.47 14.63
CA THR A 383 -6.49 16.37 15.77
C THR A 383 -5.29 16.53 16.70
N ALA A 384 -4.19 15.80 16.49
CA ALA A 384 -3.00 15.92 17.33
C ALA A 384 -2.47 17.36 17.34
N ASP A 385 -2.09 17.82 18.52
CA ASP A 385 -1.53 19.13 18.76
C ASP A 385 0.01 19.12 18.87
N PHE A 386 0.63 18.20 18.16
CA PHE A 386 2.08 18.08 18.02
C PHE A 386 2.47 17.67 16.60
N THR A 387 3.72 17.96 16.27
CA THR A 387 4.38 17.42 15.08
C THR A 387 5.86 17.17 15.38
N PHE A 388 6.64 16.80 14.36
CA PHE A 388 8.10 16.71 14.42
C PHE A 388 8.70 17.72 13.45
N ALA A 389 9.63 18.56 13.93
CA ALA A 389 10.26 19.54 13.07
C ALA A 389 11.76 19.64 13.37
N ASN A 390 12.54 19.89 12.34
CA ASN A 390 13.91 20.40 12.42
C ASN A 390 13.89 21.93 12.32
N GLN A 391 15.08 22.58 12.33
CA GLN A 391 15.17 24.04 12.23
C GLN A 391 14.47 24.59 10.98
N ASP A 392 14.66 23.96 9.83
CA ASP A 392 14.09 24.43 8.56
C ASP A 392 12.56 24.49 8.64
N LEU A 393 11.92 23.39 9.03
CA LEU A 393 10.47 23.34 9.17
C LEU A 393 9.96 24.27 10.28
N GLY A 394 10.72 24.40 11.37
CA GLY A 394 10.41 25.32 12.46
C GLY A 394 10.31 26.76 12.00
N GLU A 395 11.19 27.21 11.10
CA GLU A 395 11.15 28.55 10.50
C GLU A 395 9.88 28.74 9.67
N TYR A 396 9.51 27.78 8.81
CA TYR A 396 8.25 27.86 8.04
C TYR A 396 7.00 27.84 8.93
N TYR A 397 7.08 27.17 10.06
CA TYR A 397 5.94 27.01 10.98
C TYR A 397 5.85 28.12 12.02
N GLY A 398 6.88 28.94 12.15
CA GLY A 398 7.00 29.93 13.21
C GLY A 398 7.15 29.29 14.60
N ILE A 399 7.72 28.09 14.68
CA ILE A 399 7.94 27.30 15.89
C ILE A 399 9.45 27.24 16.15
N PRO A 400 9.96 27.76 17.27
CA PRO A 400 11.39 27.69 17.57
C PRO A 400 11.83 26.24 17.85
N ILE A 401 12.90 25.79 17.20
CA ILE A 401 13.53 24.48 17.38
C ILE A 401 14.85 24.67 18.12
N GLY A 402 15.08 23.88 19.17
CA GLY A 402 16.26 24.03 20.04
C GLY A 402 17.49 23.30 19.57
N GLY A 403 17.34 22.21 18.81
CA GLY A 403 18.41 21.32 18.35
C GLY A 403 18.64 21.35 16.85
N ALA A 404 19.67 20.63 16.39
CA ALA A 404 20.00 20.51 14.97
C ALA A 404 19.20 19.42 14.24
N GLY A 405 18.50 18.55 14.97
CA GLY A 405 17.72 17.43 14.41
C GLY A 405 16.23 17.64 14.55
N PHE A 406 15.47 16.58 14.25
CA PHE A 406 14.04 16.58 14.47
C PHE A 406 13.68 16.49 15.97
N GLU A 407 12.82 17.37 16.42
CA GLU A 407 12.25 17.36 17.76
C GLU A 407 10.72 17.24 17.67
N ARG A 408 10.12 16.56 18.65
CA ARG A 408 8.67 16.61 18.84
C ARG A 408 8.30 17.97 19.43
N VAL A 409 7.49 18.72 18.71
CA VAL A 409 7.08 20.08 19.07
C VAL A 409 5.57 20.17 19.23
N SER A 410 5.12 20.98 20.20
CA SER A 410 3.69 21.26 20.34
C SER A 410 3.24 22.25 19.29
N THR A 411 2.10 21.95 18.67
CA THR A 411 1.35 22.88 17.80
C THR A 411 0.15 23.49 18.53
N SER A 412 0.01 23.22 19.84
CA SER A 412 -1.06 23.80 20.67
C SER A 412 -0.99 25.33 20.66
N GLY A 413 -2.14 25.97 20.45
CA GLY A 413 -2.21 27.44 20.32
C GLY A 413 -1.78 27.98 18.95
N THR A 414 -1.35 27.13 18.03
CA THR A 414 -1.14 27.48 16.62
C THR A 414 -2.34 27.04 15.75
N PRO A 415 -2.45 27.52 14.52
CA PRO A 415 -3.48 27.03 13.58
C PRO A 415 -3.22 25.62 13.05
N ARG A 416 -2.04 25.01 13.32
CA ARG A 416 -1.65 23.69 12.83
C ARG A 416 -2.18 22.57 13.71
N LEU A 417 -2.56 21.45 13.09
CA LEU A 417 -2.98 20.23 13.79
C LEU A 417 -2.88 19.04 12.82
N GLY A 418 -2.52 17.91 13.35
CA GLY A 418 -2.47 16.65 12.60
C GLY A 418 -1.86 16.79 11.21
N ILE A 419 -2.18 15.86 10.33
CA ILE A 419 -1.65 15.84 8.96
C ILE A 419 -2.11 17.03 8.11
N LEU A 420 -3.30 17.60 8.37
CA LEU A 420 -3.83 18.74 7.62
C LEU A 420 -3.02 20.03 7.84
N GLY A 421 -2.23 20.09 8.91
CA GLY A 421 -1.35 21.22 9.21
C GLY A 421 0.10 21.02 8.74
N GLN A 422 0.45 19.88 8.15
CA GLN A 422 1.82 19.58 7.75
C GLN A 422 2.13 20.06 6.33
N MET A 423 3.38 20.48 6.12
CA MET A 423 3.86 20.93 4.81
C MET A 423 3.70 19.86 3.74
N SER A 424 3.92 18.59 4.07
CA SER A 424 3.81 17.46 3.14
C SER A 424 2.46 17.41 2.44
N PHE A 425 1.35 17.53 3.17
CA PHE A 425 0.00 17.59 2.63
C PHE A 425 -0.25 18.89 1.86
N LEU A 426 0.10 20.04 2.47
CA LEU A 426 -0.23 21.37 1.94
C LEU A 426 0.51 21.67 0.63
N ALA A 427 1.79 21.27 0.52
CA ALA A 427 2.59 21.53 -0.67
C ALA A 427 2.22 20.60 -1.83
N GLN A 428 2.04 19.29 -1.59
CA GLN A 428 1.69 18.37 -2.67
C GLN A 428 0.30 18.61 -3.27
N THR A 429 -0.59 19.24 -2.51
CA THR A 429 -1.95 19.60 -2.93
C THR A 429 -2.06 21.04 -3.42
N SER A 430 -0.94 21.67 -3.80
CA SER A 430 -0.87 23.03 -4.32
C SER A 430 -0.33 23.06 -5.77
N HIS A 431 -0.32 24.23 -6.35
CA HIS A 431 0.40 24.56 -7.57
C HIS A 431 1.76 25.19 -7.21
N PRO A 432 2.72 25.29 -8.13
CA PRO A 432 4.02 25.88 -7.82
C PRO A 432 3.98 27.30 -7.23
N SER A 433 3.00 28.12 -7.61
CA SER A 433 2.91 29.52 -7.22
C SER A 433 1.71 29.88 -6.33
N HIS A 434 0.74 28.99 -6.17
CA HIS A 434 -0.50 29.25 -5.43
C HIS A 434 -1.16 27.98 -4.93
N THR A 435 -2.09 28.11 -4.00
CA THR A 435 -2.87 27.03 -3.44
C THR A 435 -3.84 26.42 -4.45
N SER A 436 -4.36 25.23 -4.14
CA SER A 436 -5.43 24.60 -4.92
C SER A 436 -6.48 24.00 -3.96
N PRO A 437 -7.52 24.77 -3.61
CA PRO A 437 -8.63 24.25 -2.82
C PRO A 437 -9.20 22.95 -3.39
N THR A 438 -9.34 22.87 -4.71
CA THR A 438 -9.81 21.67 -5.40
C THR A 438 -8.94 20.43 -5.11
N LYS A 439 -7.61 20.56 -5.23
CA LYS A 439 -6.71 19.42 -4.91
C LYS A 439 -6.75 19.06 -3.43
N ARG A 440 -6.80 20.06 -2.54
CA ARG A 440 -6.90 19.85 -1.09
C ARG A 440 -8.19 19.12 -0.71
N GLY A 441 -9.33 19.56 -1.25
CA GLY A 441 -10.62 18.96 -1.02
C GLY A 441 -10.72 17.55 -1.60
N ALA A 442 -10.25 17.34 -2.84
CA ALA A 442 -10.22 16.03 -3.47
C ALA A 442 -9.36 15.03 -2.65
N TRP A 443 -8.17 15.46 -2.20
CA TRP A 443 -7.30 14.62 -1.36
C TRP A 443 -7.98 14.22 -0.05
N VAL A 444 -8.69 15.14 0.62
CA VAL A 444 -9.45 14.84 1.84
C VAL A 444 -10.53 13.80 1.57
N LEU A 445 -11.31 13.97 0.52
CA LEU A 445 -12.35 13.02 0.13
C LEU A 445 -11.77 11.64 -0.20
N GLU A 446 -10.70 11.60 -0.98
CA GLU A 446 -10.07 10.38 -1.46
C GLU A 446 -9.31 9.63 -0.36
N GLN A 447 -8.41 10.34 0.37
CA GLN A 447 -7.50 9.68 1.30
C GLN A 447 -8.09 9.50 2.70
N LEU A 448 -8.98 10.39 3.14
CA LEU A 448 -9.51 10.35 4.50
C LEU A 448 -10.94 9.81 4.59
N LEU A 449 -11.74 9.95 3.54
CA LEU A 449 -13.14 9.50 3.54
C LEU A 449 -13.41 8.35 2.55
N CYS A 450 -12.42 7.93 1.74
CA CYS A 450 -12.59 6.93 0.68
C CYS A 450 -13.81 7.20 -0.22
N ALA A 451 -14.08 8.47 -0.47
CA ALA A 451 -15.16 8.99 -1.29
C ALA A 451 -14.61 9.89 -2.40
N PRO A 452 -13.79 9.34 -3.32
CA PRO A 452 -13.20 10.13 -4.39
C PRO A 452 -14.31 10.78 -5.21
N PRO A 453 -14.12 12.03 -5.65
CA PRO A 453 -15.07 12.66 -6.56
C PRO A 453 -15.09 11.91 -7.90
N ASP A 454 -16.24 11.89 -8.55
CA ASP A 454 -16.34 11.34 -9.89
C ASP A 454 -15.36 12.01 -10.84
N PRO A 455 -14.74 11.27 -11.75
CA PRO A 455 -13.85 11.86 -12.74
C PRO A 455 -14.66 12.79 -13.67
N PRO A 456 -14.05 13.90 -14.14
CA PRO A 456 -14.73 14.79 -15.07
C PRO A 456 -15.14 14.03 -16.34
N PRO A 457 -16.29 14.39 -16.96
CA PRO A 457 -16.71 13.79 -18.22
C PRO A 457 -15.60 13.86 -19.27
N ALA A 458 -15.40 12.76 -20.02
CA ALA A 458 -14.29 12.63 -20.96
C ALA A 458 -14.31 13.65 -22.13
N ASP A 459 -15.47 14.23 -22.39
CA ASP A 459 -15.70 15.26 -23.41
C ASP A 459 -15.63 16.70 -22.88
N LEU A 460 -15.42 16.85 -21.56
CA LEU A 460 -15.29 18.17 -20.94
C LEU A 460 -13.91 18.76 -21.23
N MET A 461 -13.87 19.87 -21.96
CA MET A 461 -12.66 20.67 -22.14
C MET A 461 -12.41 21.46 -20.85
N ILE A 462 -11.45 20.99 -20.04
CA ILE A 462 -11.04 21.69 -18.83
C ILE A 462 -10.05 22.79 -19.20
N GLU A 463 -10.48 24.04 -19.12
CA GLU A 463 -9.57 25.17 -19.23
C GLU A 463 -8.90 25.42 -17.86
N PRO A 464 -7.56 25.54 -17.82
CA PRO A 464 -6.87 25.95 -16.61
C PRO A 464 -7.41 27.29 -16.10
N LEU A 465 -7.55 27.42 -14.78
CA LEU A 465 -8.01 28.68 -14.15
C LEU A 465 -7.12 29.91 -14.45
N GLY A 466 -6.02 29.70 -15.17
CA GLY A 466 -5.05 30.75 -15.52
C GLY A 466 -4.21 31.18 -14.31
N GLU A 467 -3.28 32.12 -14.57
CA GLU A 467 -2.39 32.66 -13.54
C GLU A 467 -3.16 33.36 -12.41
N PRO A 468 -2.60 33.43 -11.18
CA PRO A 468 -3.19 34.16 -10.07
C PRO A 468 -3.48 35.63 -10.45
N ASP A 469 -4.67 36.11 -10.10
CA ASP A 469 -5.01 37.56 -10.23
C ASP A 469 -4.57 38.27 -8.94
N PRO A 470 -3.73 39.32 -9.03
CA PRO A 470 -3.27 40.03 -7.83
C PRO A 470 -4.38 40.80 -7.10
N ASN A 471 -5.57 40.89 -7.66
CA ASN A 471 -6.72 41.60 -7.06
C ASN A 471 -7.79 40.65 -6.52
N GLN A 472 -7.57 39.33 -6.56
CA GLN A 472 -8.53 38.33 -6.11
C GLN A 472 -7.82 37.27 -5.30
N THR A 473 -8.55 36.62 -4.36
CA THR A 473 -8.11 35.39 -3.72
C THR A 473 -8.35 34.20 -4.66
N VAL A 474 -7.65 33.08 -4.44
CA VAL A 474 -7.92 31.83 -5.17
C VAL A 474 -9.38 31.39 -4.97
N ARG A 475 -9.93 31.57 -3.77
CA ARG A 475 -11.34 31.29 -3.47
C ARG A 475 -12.28 32.08 -4.40
N GLN A 476 -12.14 33.39 -4.47
CA GLN A 476 -13.00 34.24 -5.32
C GLN A 476 -12.96 33.83 -6.78
N LYS A 477 -11.80 33.39 -7.25
CA LYS A 477 -11.62 32.91 -8.62
C LYS A 477 -12.32 31.57 -8.85
N LEU A 478 -12.25 30.65 -7.90
CA LEU A 478 -12.94 29.35 -7.97
C LEU A 478 -14.46 29.51 -7.86
N GLU A 479 -14.97 30.36 -6.98
CA GLU A 479 -16.40 30.66 -6.87
C GLU A 479 -16.97 31.22 -8.19
N ALA A 480 -16.22 32.06 -8.88
CA ALA A 480 -16.60 32.50 -10.22
C ALA A 480 -16.64 31.36 -11.25
N HIS A 481 -15.71 30.40 -11.15
CA HIS A 481 -15.67 29.21 -12.01
C HIS A 481 -16.85 28.26 -11.75
N GLN A 482 -17.30 28.14 -10.53
CA GLN A 482 -18.47 27.32 -10.15
C GLN A 482 -19.79 27.82 -10.74
N THR A 483 -19.85 29.03 -11.28
CA THR A 483 -21.04 29.52 -12.00
C THR A 483 -21.26 28.81 -13.35
N VAL A 484 -20.26 28.09 -13.85
CA VAL A 484 -20.36 27.27 -15.06
C VAL A 484 -21.01 25.92 -14.72
N PRO A 485 -22.20 25.59 -15.27
CA PRO A 485 -22.95 24.39 -14.86
C PRO A 485 -22.18 23.08 -15.03
N ALA A 486 -21.32 22.98 -16.05
CA ALA A 486 -20.50 21.78 -16.29
C ALA A 486 -19.42 21.56 -15.21
N CYS A 487 -18.98 22.63 -14.54
CA CYS A 487 -17.95 22.59 -13.50
C CYS A 487 -18.56 22.48 -12.10
N ALA A 488 -19.74 23.08 -11.90
CA ALA A 488 -20.41 23.16 -10.60
C ALA A 488 -20.63 21.80 -9.95
N GLY A 489 -20.97 20.75 -10.73
CA GLY A 489 -21.33 19.43 -10.20
C GLY A 489 -20.27 18.80 -9.30
N CYS A 490 -18.98 18.95 -9.61
CA CYS A 490 -17.88 18.45 -8.80
C CYS A 490 -17.37 19.51 -7.79
N HIS A 491 -17.20 20.76 -8.26
CA HIS A 491 -16.55 21.81 -7.47
C HIS A 491 -17.36 22.24 -6.25
N VAL A 492 -18.70 22.14 -6.28
CA VAL A 492 -19.56 22.47 -5.13
C VAL A 492 -19.34 21.55 -3.94
N VAL A 493 -18.85 20.33 -4.16
CA VAL A 493 -18.55 19.35 -3.10
C VAL A 493 -17.07 19.43 -2.68
N ILE A 494 -16.17 19.64 -3.63
CA ILE A 494 -14.73 19.54 -3.40
C ILE A 494 -14.14 20.84 -2.82
N ASP A 495 -14.44 21.98 -3.47
CA ASP A 495 -13.77 23.25 -3.17
C ASP A 495 -14.07 23.78 -1.76
N PRO A 496 -15.31 23.66 -1.21
CA PRO A 496 -15.59 24.13 0.15
C PRO A 496 -14.69 23.47 1.22
N ILE A 497 -14.32 22.20 1.03
CA ILE A 497 -13.38 21.49 1.92
C ILE A 497 -12.00 22.15 1.86
N GLY A 498 -11.53 22.42 0.64
CA GLY A 498 -10.24 23.06 0.41
C GLY A 498 -10.17 24.50 0.90
N PHE A 499 -11.28 25.25 0.84
CA PHE A 499 -11.34 26.62 1.34
C PHE A 499 -11.01 26.70 2.84
N GLY A 500 -11.37 25.70 3.62
CA GLY A 500 -11.00 25.61 5.04
C GLY A 500 -9.49 25.59 5.32
N LEU A 501 -8.69 25.35 4.28
CA LEU A 501 -7.24 25.22 4.35
C LEU A 501 -6.49 26.41 3.73
N GLU A 502 -7.20 27.44 3.25
CA GLU A 502 -6.60 28.59 2.54
C GLU A 502 -5.79 29.53 3.45
N ASN A 503 -5.91 29.38 4.78
CA ASN A 503 -4.97 30.01 5.69
C ASN A 503 -3.55 29.42 5.63
N PHE A 504 -3.34 28.36 4.86
CA PHE A 504 -2.01 27.83 4.55
C PHE A 504 -1.72 28.06 3.06
N ASP A 505 -0.58 28.70 2.78
CA ASP A 505 -0.14 28.95 1.42
C ASP A 505 0.33 27.66 0.69
N ALA A 506 0.93 27.81 -0.48
CA ALA A 506 1.32 26.67 -1.33
C ALA A 506 2.55 25.89 -0.81
N ILE A 507 3.30 26.40 0.15
CA ILE A 507 4.39 25.72 0.85
C ILE A 507 4.05 25.44 2.32
N GLY A 508 2.79 25.63 2.70
CA GLY A 508 2.30 25.35 4.05
C GLY A 508 2.59 26.42 5.10
N GLN A 509 3.02 27.63 4.75
CA GLN A 509 3.11 28.75 5.70
C GLN A 509 1.72 29.29 6.01
N TYR A 510 1.52 29.67 7.28
CA TYR A 510 0.25 30.27 7.68
C TYR A 510 0.12 31.72 7.19
N ARG A 511 -1.05 32.05 6.66
CA ARG A 511 -1.39 33.41 6.18
C ARG A 511 -2.82 33.78 6.59
N SER A 512 -3.06 35.04 6.93
CA SER A 512 -4.40 35.61 7.12
C SER A 512 -4.82 36.54 5.99
N VAL A 513 -3.88 36.82 5.08
CA VAL A 513 -4.07 37.74 3.94
C VAL A 513 -3.50 37.10 2.67
N GLU A 514 -4.24 37.20 1.58
CA GLU A 514 -3.83 36.82 0.23
C GLU A 514 -4.08 37.99 -0.72
N ASN A 515 -3.06 38.43 -1.45
CA ASN A 515 -3.14 39.57 -2.39
C ASN A 515 -3.72 40.86 -1.75
N GLY A 516 -3.45 41.08 -0.46
CA GLY A 516 -3.98 42.22 0.30
C GLY A 516 -5.42 42.06 0.80
N LEU A 517 -6.07 40.94 0.50
CA LEU A 517 -7.44 40.61 0.92
C LEU A 517 -7.40 39.62 2.10
N THR A 518 -8.35 39.74 3.01
CA THR A 518 -8.50 38.79 4.11
C THR A 518 -8.87 37.41 3.56
N VAL A 519 -8.17 36.37 4.04
CA VAL A 519 -8.49 34.99 3.66
C VAL A 519 -9.80 34.58 4.36
N ASP A 520 -10.75 34.12 3.57
CA ASP A 520 -11.97 33.47 4.05
C ASP A 520 -11.79 31.95 3.99
N SER A 521 -11.62 31.33 5.15
CA SER A 521 -11.47 29.86 5.30
C SER A 521 -12.75 29.16 5.73
N SER A 522 -13.92 29.79 5.54
CA SER A 522 -15.21 29.11 5.75
C SER A 522 -15.47 28.08 4.65
N GLY A 523 -16.17 27.02 4.98
CA GLY A 523 -16.54 25.96 4.04
C GLY A 523 -17.71 25.13 4.55
N THR A 524 -18.08 24.12 3.77
CA THR A 524 -19.07 23.10 4.15
C THR A 524 -18.52 21.71 3.85
N LEU A 525 -18.80 20.76 4.72
CA LEU A 525 -18.52 19.35 4.49
C LEU A 525 -19.86 18.58 4.52
N ILE A 526 -20.06 17.70 3.56
CA ILE A 526 -21.14 16.72 3.63
C ILE A 526 -20.67 15.59 4.53
N VAL A 527 -21.15 15.57 5.76
CA VAL A 527 -20.79 14.58 6.78
C VAL A 527 -21.76 13.41 6.71
N ASP A 528 -21.24 12.19 6.79
CA ASP A 528 -22.05 10.99 6.98
C ASP A 528 -22.17 10.65 8.48
N SER A 529 -23.36 10.89 9.03
CA SER A 529 -23.71 10.51 10.39
C SER A 529 -24.44 9.15 10.38
N SER A 530 -23.65 8.07 10.16
CA SER A 530 -24.16 6.68 10.16
C SER A 530 -25.25 6.42 9.11
N GLY A 531 -25.04 6.88 7.88
CA GLY A 531 -25.95 6.67 6.74
C GLY A 531 -26.89 7.85 6.47
N THR A 532 -26.74 8.95 7.21
CA THR A 532 -27.44 10.21 6.94
C THR A 532 -26.43 11.28 6.54
N LEU A 533 -26.57 11.81 5.32
CA LEU A 533 -25.71 12.87 4.81
C LEU A 533 -26.28 14.23 5.22
N GLU A 534 -25.47 15.04 5.88
CA GLU A 534 -25.83 16.37 6.36
C GLU A 534 -24.76 17.38 5.98
N GLU A 535 -25.16 18.58 5.56
CA GLU A 535 -24.22 19.70 5.36
C GLU A 535 -23.84 20.28 6.71
N ALA A 536 -22.53 20.30 6.98
CA ALA A 536 -21.96 20.87 8.18
C ALA A 536 -21.03 22.05 7.84
N PRO A 537 -21.36 23.28 8.24
CA PRO A 537 -20.48 24.42 8.03
C PRO A 537 -19.29 24.37 8.98
N PHE A 538 -18.16 24.91 8.56
CA PHE A 538 -16.94 25.04 9.36
C PHE A 538 -16.12 26.25 8.96
N SER A 539 -15.16 26.65 9.79
CA SER A 539 -14.19 27.69 9.50
C SER A 539 -12.79 27.26 9.93
N GLY A 540 -11.90 27.13 8.94
CA GLY A 540 -10.50 26.77 9.14
C GLY A 540 -10.25 25.28 9.37
N ALA A 541 -8.98 24.91 9.37
CA ALA A 541 -8.51 23.52 9.43
C ALA A 541 -8.98 22.76 10.68
N ARG A 542 -9.08 23.45 11.84
CA ARG A 542 -9.45 22.82 13.11
C ARG A 542 -10.90 22.34 13.14
N GLU A 543 -11.81 23.18 12.67
CA GLU A 543 -13.23 22.79 12.60
C GLU A 543 -13.45 21.72 11.53
N LEU A 544 -12.77 21.83 10.39
CA LEU A 544 -12.75 20.78 9.36
C LEU A 544 -12.29 19.44 9.95
N ALA A 545 -11.16 19.42 10.67
CA ALA A 545 -10.65 18.20 11.30
C ALA A 545 -11.66 17.58 12.27
N ASN A 546 -12.34 18.40 13.08
CA ASN A 546 -13.36 17.91 14.00
C ASN A 546 -14.57 17.31 13.28
N LEU A 547 -14.99 17.89 12.15
CA LEU A 547 -16.06 17.33 11.33
C LEU A 547 -15.63 15.99 10.68
N LEU A 548 -14.41 15.92 10.16
CA LEU A 548 -13.87 14.69 9.58
C LEU A 548 -13.80 13.55 10.61
N VAL A 549 -13.42 13.85 11.85
CA VAL A 549 -13.41 12.86 12.94
C VAL A 549 -14.82 12.38 13.29
N SER A 550 -15.83 13.24 13.19
CA SER A 550 -17.23 12.87 13.43
C SER A 550 -17.89 12.12 12.27
N ASP A 551 -17.28 12.15 11.09
CA ASP A 551 -17.75 11.46 9.90
C ASP A 551 -17.55 9.94 10.03
N SER A 552 -18.60 9.16 9.86
CA SER A 552 -18.55 7.70 10.00
C SER A 552 -17.61 7.03 8.98
N ARG A 553 -17.36 7.67 7.84
CA ARG A 553 -16.48 7.17 6.77
C ARG A 553 -15.01 7.21 7.16
N PHE A 554 -14.58 8.16 8.02
CA PHE A 554 -13.16 8.36 8.33
C PHE A 554 -12.48 7.09 8.86
N ALA A 555 -12.99 6.53 9.95
CA ALA A 555 -12.39 5.34 10.55
C ALA A 555 -12.49 4.11 9.63
N GLY A 556 -13.60 3.98 8.89
CA GLY A 556 -13.78 2.93 7.87
C GLY A 556 -12.75 3.06 6.74
N CYS A 557 -12.48 4.29 6.30
CA CYS A 557 -11.46 4.55 5.27
C CYS A 557 -10.06 4.18 5.76
N VAL A 558 -9.64 4.61 6.95
CA VAL A 558 -8.34 4.21 7.55
C VAL A 558 -8.22 2.68 7.61
N SER A 559 -9.28 2.00 8.02
CA SER A 559 -9.33 0.53 8.07
C SER A 559 -9.22 -0.09 6.69
N LYS A 560 -9.93 0.44 5.68
CA LYS A 560 -9.86 -0.03 4.30
C LYS A 560 -8.45 0.11 3.73
N GLN A 561 -7.83 1.28 3.90
CA GLN A 561 -6.48 1.54 3.41
C GLN A 561 -5.47 0.55 4.02
N LEU A 562 -5.53 0.38 5.35
CA LEU A 562 -4.62 -0.54 6.04
C LEU A 562 -4.83 -2.00 5.61
N LEU A 563 -6.08 -2.43 5.45
CA LEU A 563 -6.42 -3.78 5.02
C LEU A 563 -5.96 -4.06 3.58
N THR A 564 -6.21 -3.13 2.65
CA THR A 564 -5.77 -3.22 1.25
C THR A 564 -4.27 -3.40 1.16
N TYR A 565 -3.52 -2.59 1.89
CA TYR A 565 -2.06 -2.69 1.96
C TYR A 565 -1.60 -4.02 2.56
N ALA A 566 -2.18 -4.42 3.72
CA ALA A 566 -1.77 -5.60 4.47
C ALA A 566 -1.98 -6.92 3.69
N VAL A 567 -3.08 -7.00 2.92
CA VAL A 567 -3.44 -8.22 2.18
C VAL A 567 -2.92 -8.20 0.73
N GLY A 568 -2.56 -7.03 0.21
CA GLY A 568 -2.01 -6.87 -1.14
C GLY A 568 -3.02 -7.19 -2.25
N ARG A 569 -4.29 -6.89 -2.04
CA ARG A 569 -5.36 -7.05 -3.02
C ARG A 569 -6.40 -5.95 -2.94
N SER A 570 -7.10 -5.75 -4.04
CA SER A 570 -8.22 -4.80 -4.11
C SER A 570 -9.41 -5.31 -3.31
N PHE A 571 -10.06 -4.36 -2.63
CA PHE A 571 -11.37 -4.57 -2.02
C PHE A 571 -12.37 -3.71 -2.78
N HIS A 572 -13.09 -4.29 -3.73
CA HIS A 572 -14.07 -3.56 -4.52
C HIS A 572 -15.26 -3.12 -3.66
N ALA A 573 -15.68 -1.87 -3.82
CA ALA A 573 -16.90 -1.37 -3.19
C ALA A 573 -18.14 -2.12 -3.75
N PRO A 574 -19.22 -2.34 -2.97
CA PRO A 574 -19.47 -1.88 -1.59
C PRO A 574 -19.02 -2.84 -0.49
N GLU A 575 -18.63 -4.06 -0.82
CA GLU A 575 -18.32 -5.13 0.15
C GLU A 575 -17.08 -4.79 0.98
N ALA A 576 -16.10 -4.14 0.34
CA ALA A 576 -14.89 -3.67 1.02
C ALA A 576 -15.16 -2.64 2.10
N THR A 577 -16.04 -1.69 1.83
CA THR A 577 -16.43 -0.67 2.80
C THR A 577 -17.15 -1.33 3.98
N ALA A 578 -18.10 -2.24 3.72
CA ALA A 578 -18.81 -2.95 4.75
C ALA A 578 -17.88 -3.79 5.65
N TYR A 579 -16.86 -4.42 5.05
CA TYR A 579 -15.87 -5.21 5.80
C TYR A 579 -14.97 -4.31 6.67
N ALA A 580 -14.46 -3.21 6.11
CA ALA A 580 -13.64 -2.25 6.82
C ALA A 580 -14.38 -1.60 7.99
N ASP A 581 -15.65 -1.20 7.78
CA ASP A 581 -16.53 -0.67 8.83
C ASP A 581 -16.79 -1.69 9.94
N ALA A 582 -16.96 -2.95 9.56
CA ALA A 582 -17.18 -4.01 10.52
C ALA A 582 -15.92 -4.26 11.39
N LEU A 583 -14.71 -4.18 10.81
CA LEU A 583 -13.45 -4.25 11.57
C LEU A 583 -13.36 -3.12 12.60
N VAL A 584 -13.69 -1.88 12.21
CA VAL A 584 -13.70 -0.72 13.12
C VAL A 584 -14.73 -0.89 14.22
N LYS A 585 -15.96 -1.26 13.87
CA LYS A 585 -17.03 -1.49 14.86
C LYS A 585 -16.64 -2.55 15.86
N HIS A 586 -15.97 -3.60 15.38
CA HIS A 586 -15.50 -4.67 16.26
C HIS A 586 -14.38 -4.18 17.19
N ALA A 587 -13.36 -3.50 16.66
CA ALA A 587 -12.27 -2.93 17.46
C ALA A 587 -12.86 -2.03 18.57
N ARG A 588 -13.75 -1.10 18.21
CA ARG A 588 -14.40 -0.19 19.16
C ARG A 588 -15.25 -0.89 20.21
N ALA A 589 -15.98 -1.95 19.84
CA ALA A 589 -16.74 -2.77 20.78
C ALA A 589 -15.85 -3.48 21.79
N GLY A 590 -14.61 -3.82 21.40
CA GLY A 590 -13.57 -4.34 22.28
C GLY A 590 -12.81 -3.30 23.11
N GLY A 591 -13.17 -2.00 22.99
CA GLY A 591 -12.46 -0.90 23.65
C GLY A 591 -11.13 -0.55 23.00
N LEU A 592 -10.93 -0.97 21.75
CA LEU A 592 -9.72 -0.76 20.95
C LEU A 592 -9.93 0.47 20.05
N HIS A 593 -9.09 1.49 20.20
CA HIS A 593 -9.29 2.77 19.50
C HIS A 593 -8.03 3.29 18.82
N GLY A 594 -6.88 2.67 19.06
CA GLY A 594 -5.59 3.14 18.57
C GLY A 594 -5.16 2.51 17.25
N PHE A 595 -4.10 3.06 16.67
CA PHE A 595 -3.52 2.55 15.43
C PHE A 595 -2.99 1.11 15.57
N ARG A 596 -2.30 0.79 16.69
CA ARG A 596 -1.85 -0.59 16.94
C ARG A 596 -3.01 -1.56 17.12
N ASP A 597 -4.09 -1.09 17.73
CA ASP A 597 -5.30 -1.88 17.90
C ASP A 597 -5.95 -2.21 16.56
N LEU A 598 -5.94 -1.25 15.62
CA LEU A 598 -6.43 -1.49 14.27
C LEU A 598 -5.52 -2.48 13.52
N ILE A 599 -4.19 -2.33 13.61
CA ILE A 599 -3.23 -3.30 13.05
C ILE A 599 -3.49 -4.70 13.62
N ALA A 600 -3.67 -4.82 14.93
CA ALA A 600 -3.99 -6.09 15.61
C ALA A 600 -5.33 -6.69 15.11
N THR A 601 -6.33 -5.85 14.90
CA THR A 601 -7.63 -6.26 14.37
C THR A 601 -7.50 -6.78 12.93
N VAL A 602 -6.73 -6.10 12.08
CA VAL A 602 -6.43 -6.54 10.70
C VAL A 602 -5.71 -7.89 10.71
N VAL A 603 -4.64 -8.04 11.51
CA VAL A 603 -3.86 -9.28 11.60
C VAL A 603 -4.70 -10.47 12.09
N GLN A 604 -5.66 -10.23 12.96
CA GLN A 604 -6.58 -11.27 13.45
C GLN A 604 -7.77 -11.52 12.52
N SER A 605 -8.00 -10.67 11.54
CA SER A 605 -9.15 -10.76 10.64
C SER A 605 -9.12 -12.01 9.76
N GLU A 606 -10.29 -12.46 9.31
CA GLU A 606 -10.40 -13.57 8.36
C GLU A 606 -9.66 -13.26 7.05
N ALA A 607 -9.77 -12.03 6.53
CA ALA A 607 -9.09 -11.60 5.32
C ALA A 607 -7.56 -11.78 5.39
N PHE A 608 -6.97 -11.61 6.57
CA PHE A 608 -5.52 -11.77 6.77
C PHE A 608 -5.11 -13.22 7.06
N ARG A 609 -5.98 -14.02 7.68
CA ARG A 609 -5.65 -15.38 8.17
C ARG A 609 -6.15 -16.50 7.26
N THR A 610 -7.01 -16.19 6.31
CA THR A 610 -7.58 -17.19 5.42
C THR A 610 -7.37 -16.84 3.95
N ARG A 611 -7.62 -17.80 3.09
CA ARG A 611 -7.77 -17.61 1.64
C ARG A 611 -8.93 -18.47 1.12
N ARG A 612 -9.48 -18.15 -0.03
CA ARG A 612 -10.41 -19.00 -0.77
C ARG A 612 -9.71 -19.60 -1.98
N GLY A 613 -9.97 -20.85 -2.26
CA GLY A 613 -9.50 -21.50 -3.46
C GLY A 613 -10.21 -20.98 -4.72
N ASP A 614 -9.49 -21.00 -5.84
CA ASP A 614 -10.05 -20.72 -7.16
C ASP A 614 -11.08 -21.77 -7.58
#